data_851d9d4d5351a60d79c8bed79fe1826c
#
_entry.id   851d9d4d5351a60d79c8bed79fe1826c
#
_cell.length_a   1.000
_cell.length_b   1.000
_cell.length_c   1.000
_cell.angle_alpha   90.00
_cell.angle_beta   90.00
_cell.angle_gamma   90.00
#
_symmetry.space_group_name_H-M   'P 1'
#
loop_
_entity.id
_entity.type
_entity.pdbx_description
1 polymer ?
#
loop_
_entity_poly.entity_id
_entity_poly.type
_entity_poly.pdbx_seq_one_letter_code
_entity_poly.pdbx_strand_id
1 'polypeptide(L)'
;PKMTAINGAIGVDLHGNIWADSLNARQIYSGIGGQADFLRGSYLSKGGVPIIAMKSTTDKGQSKILDMCPQGITTTAIAADPVVIVTENGAFNPRGLTIAEHAVGIAHLAADEYKDHLLKTIYDSKAFHKPQLALKEVVKKGFVSYEDIFKKS
;
A
#
# COMPACT_ATOMS: atom_id res chain seq x y z
N PRO A 1 -12.42 11.00 18.32
CA PRO A 1 -12.87 11.90 17.29
C PRO A 1 -11.87 12.10 16.16
N LYS A 2 -12.07 11.46 15.04
CA LYS A 2 -11.37 11.70 13.76
C LYS A 2 -9.83 11.74 13.81
N MET A 3 -9.21 10.81 14.53
CA MET A 3 -7.75 10.71 14.54
C MET A 3 -7.25 10.33 13.13
N THR A 4 -6.38 11.12 12.55
CA THR A 4 -5.69 10.79 11.31
C THR A 4 -4.22 10.49 11.64
N ALA A 5 -3.75 9.32 11.25
CA ALA A 5 -2.34 8.96 11.33
C ALA A 5 -1.76 8.94 9.92
N ILE A 6 -0.72 9.72 9.68
CA ILE A 6 0.01 9.75 8.42
C ILE A 6 1.44 9.30 8.70
N ASN A 7 1.86 8.19 8.12
CA ASN A 7 3.19 7.63 8.28
C ASN A 7 3.84 7.41 6.91
N GLY A 8 5.17 7.51 6.88
CA GLY A 8 5.94 7.14 5.70
C GLY A 8 6.20 5.65 5.63
N ALA A 9 6.66 5.18 4.46
CA ALA A 9 7.15 3.81 4.28
C ALA A 9 8.36 3.79 3.35
N ILE A 10 9.20 2.77 3.52
CA ILE A 10 10.31 2.47 2.60
C ILE A 10 9.76 1.80 1.35
N GLY A 11 8.81 0.88 1.50
CA GLY A 11 8.17 0.23 0.37
C GLY A 11 6.89 -0.50 0.72
N VAL A 12 6.22 -0.97 -0.33
CA VAL A 12 5.02 -1.82 -0.28
C VAL A 12 5.12 -2.87 -1.38
N ASP A 13 4.61 -4.07 -1.15
CA ASP A 13 4.53 -5.11 -2.17
C ASP A 13 3.08 -5.39 -2.63
N LEU A 14 2.95 -6.19 -3.68
CA LEU A 14 1.66 -6.55 -4.26
C LEU A 14 0.78 -7.39 -3.32
N HIS A 15 1.35 -7.96 -2.27
CA HIS A 15 0.62 -8.68 -1.22
C HIS A 15 0.14 -7.79 -0.08
N GLY A 16 0.40 -6.47 -0.16
CA GLY A 16 0.00 -5.50 0.86
C GLY A 16 0.92 -5.45 2.07
N ASN A 17 2.11 -6.04 2.00
CA ASN A 17 3.11 -5.89 3.02
C ASN A 17 3.78 -4.51 2.91
N ILE A 18 3.84 -3.79 4.02
CA ILE A 18 4.46 -2.46 4.11
C ILE A 18 5.62 -2.54 5.09
N TRP A 19 6.75 -1.96 4.72
CA TRP A 19 7.93 -1.88 5.58
C TRP A 19 8.47 -0.46 5.65
N ALA A 20 8.97 -0.08 6.82
CA ALA A 20 9.39 1.29 7.11
C ALA A 20 10.70 1.37 7.90
N ASP A 21 11.23 0.26 8.38
CA ASP A 21 12.34 0.22 9.33
C ASP A 21 13.65 -0.32 8.72
N SER A 22 13.58 -1.03 7.60
CA SER A 22 14.74 -1.68 7.01
C SER A 22 14.71 -1.70 5.48
N LEU A 23 15.87 -1.63 4.84
CA LEU A 23 16.03 -1.82 3.39
C LEU A 23 16.19 -3.28 3.01
N ASN A 24 16.79 -4.06 3.88
CA ASN A 24 17.01 -5.50 3.75
C ASN A 24 17.39 -6.07 5.13
N ALA A 25 17.53 -7.38 5.23
CA ALA A 25 17.85 -8.08 6.48
C ALA A 25 19.13 -7.59 7.20
N ARG A 26 20.00 -6.85 6.52
CA ARG A 26 21.29 -6.38 7.05
C ARG A 26 21.36 -4.86 7.24
N GLN A 27 20.40 -4.13 6.73
CA GLN A 27 20.35 -2.66 6.80
C GLN A 27 19.04 -2.22 7.48
N ILE A 28 19.10 -2.20 8.80
CA ILE A 28 18.00 -1.69 9.64
C ILE A 28 18.26 -0.21 9.87
N TYR A 29 17.30 0.65 9.50
CA TYR A 29 17.40 2.09 9.73
C TYR A 29 16.94 2.50 11.12
N SER A 30 15.91 1.82 11.62
CA SER A 30 15.32 2.14 12.92
C SER A 30 14.61 0.90 13.49
N GLY A 31 14.18 0.96 14.73
CA GLY A 31 13.19 0.03 15.24
C GLY A 31 11.83 0.25 14.58
N ILE A 32 10.93 -0.72 14.72
CA ILE A 32 9.56 -0.68 14.18
C ILE A 32 8.81 0.58 14.66
N GLY A 33 9.14 1.09 15.85
CA GLY A 33 8.52 2.28 16.43
C GLY A 33 7.00 2.10 16.65
N GLY A 34 6.29 3.23 16.67
CA GLY A 34 4.85 3.27 16.94
C GLY A 34 3.95 3.22 15.70
N GLN A 35 4.46 2.94 14.50
CA GLN A 35 3.65 3.01 13.28
C GLN A 35 2.40 2.13 13.36
N ALA A 36 2.54 0.88 13.80
CA ALA A 36 1.41 -0.04 13.94
C ALA A 36 0.36 0.46 14.94
N ASP A 37 0.80 1.05 16.05
CA ASP A 37 -0.10 1.59 17.07
C ASP A 37 -0.86 2.81 16.57
N PHE A 38 -0.18 3.71 15.85
CA PHE A 38 -0.81 4.88 15.22
C PHE A 38 -1.82 4.49 14.15
N LEU A 39 -1.48 3.52 13.29
CA LEU A 39 -2.40 3.04 12.25
C LEU A 39 -3.65 2.39 12.85
N ARG A 40 -3.48 1.51 13.84
CA ARG A 40 -4.60 0.85 14.53
C ARG A 40 -5.42 1.83 15.38
N GLY A 41 -4.77 2.71 16.11
CA GLY A 41 -5.43 3.74 16.91
C GLY A 41 -6.26 4.69 16.07
N SER A 42 -5.76 5.13 14.91
CA SER A 42 -6.53 5.96 13.98
C SER A 42 -7.71 5.20 13.38
N TYR A 43 -7.54 3.93 13.02
CA TYR A 43 -8.63 3.10 12.52
C TYR A 43 -9.75 2.91 13.54
N LEU A 44 -9.40 2.68 14.80
CA LEU A 44 -10.37 2.52 15.90
C LEU A 44 -11.07 3.84 16.27
N SER A 45 -10.46 4.96 15.95
CA SER A 45 -11.06 6.27 16.20
C SER A 45 -12.27 6.50 15.30
N LYS A 46 -13.39 6.91 15.87
CA LYS A 46 -14.61 7.21 15.09
C LYS A 46 -14.33 8.25 13.99
N GLY A 47 -14.38 7.81 12.73
CA GLY A 47 -14.06 8.62 11.55
C GLY A 47 -12.57 8.91 11.39
N GLY A 48 -11.72 8.12 12.02
CA GLY A 48 -10.29 8.19 11.85
C GLY A 48 -9.83 7.51 10.55
N VAL A 49 -8.65 7.91 10.05
CA VAL A 49 -8.09 7.43 8.80
C VAL A 49 -6.59 7.13 8.98
N PRO A 50 -6.19 5.87 8.91
CA PRO A 50 -4.78 5.48 8.83
C PRO A 50 -4.27 5.65 7.40
N ILE A 51 -3.17 6.37 7.21
CA ILE A 51 -2.57 6.66 5.91
C ILE A 51 -1.10 6.30 5.93
N ILE A 52 -0.66 5.61 4.87
CA ILE A 52 0.74 5.49 4.49
C ILE A 52 0.95 6.35 3.25
N ALA A 53 1.83 7.34 3.35
CA ALA A 53 2.17 8.24 2.25
C ALA A 53 3.66 8.11 1.90
N MET A 54 3.94 7.87 0.62
CA MET A 54 5.31 7.73 0.14
C MET A 54 5.42 8.10 -1.34
N LYS A 55 6.62 8.47 -1.80
CA LYS A 55 6.90 8.50 -3.23
C LYS A 55 6.87 7.08 -3.81
N SER A 56 6.45 6.92 -5.05
CA SER A 56 6.47 5.61 -5.71
C SER A 56 7.88 5.13 -6.06
N THR A 57 8.85 6.07 -6.13
CA THR A 57 10.26 5.79 -6.43
C THR A 57 11.18 6.41 -5.39
N THR A 58 12.40 5.89 -5.33
CA THR A 58 13.52 6.52 -4.63
C THR A 58 14.05 7.71 -5.43
N ASP A 59 14.91 8.53 -4.83
CA ASP A 59 15.56 9.65 -5.54
C ASP A 59 16.47 9.17 -6.69
N LYS A 60 16.85 7.90 -6.71
CA LYS A 60 17.59 7.25 -7.80
C LYS A 60 16.66 6.59 -8.86
N GLY A 61 15.36 6.80 -8.78
CA GLY A 61 14.37 6.27 -9.71
C GLY A 61 14.00 4.79 -9.51
N GLN A 62 14.46 4.14 -8.46
CA GLN A 62 14.09 2.75 -8.17
C GLN A 62 12.68 2.66 -7.59
N SER A 63 11.88 1.69 -8.03
CA SER A 63 10.54 1.50 -7.49
C SER A 63 10.55 1.18 -6.00
N LYS A 64 9.67 1.82 -5.27
CA LYS A 64 9.33 1.49 -3.87
C LYS A 64 8.11 0.57 -3.77
N ILE A 65 7.49 0.27 -4.91
CA ILE A 65 6.41 -0.70 -5.05
C ILE A 65 7.00 -1.92 -5.73
N LEU A 66 7.02 -3.04 -5.04
CA LEU A 66 7.67 -4.27 -5.47
C LEU A 66 6.66 -5.39 -5.66
N ASP A 67 7.00 -6.39 -6.44
CA ASP A 67 6.22 -7.63 -6.56
C ASP A 67 6.18 -8.40 -5.24
N MET A 68 7.29 -8.44 -4.52
CA MET A 68 7.44 -9.11 -3.23
C MET A 68 8.39 -8.32 -2.33
N CYS A 69 8.10 -8.29 -1.03
CA CYS A 69 8.99 -7.66 -0.06
C CYS A 69 10.36 -8.36 -0.05
N PRO A 70 11.45 -7.61 0.09
CA PRO A 70 12.79 -8.19 0.14
C PRO A 70 12.94 -9.19 1.29
N GLN A 71 13.72 -10.25 1.06
CA GLN A 71 13.92 -11.30 2.05
C GLN A 71 14.52 -10.76 3.35
N GLY A 72 13.97 -11.18 4.48
CA GLY A 72 14.44 -10.82 5.81
C GLY A 72 14.03 -9.41 6.27
N ILE A 73 13.10 -8.77 5.57
CA ILE A 73 12.49 -7.51 6.01
C ILE A 73 11.40 -7.78 7.05
N THR A 74 11.34 -6.91 8.05
CA THR A 74 10.23 -6.83 8.99
C THR A 74 9.15 -5.94 8.43
N THR A 75 7.90 -6.43 8.38
CA THR A 75 6.76 -5.63 7.95
C THR A 75 6.17 -4.85 9.12
N THR A 76 5.81 -3.60 8.88
CA THR A 76 5.17 -2.70 9.86
C THR A 76 3.65 -2.66 9.69
N ALA A 77 3.13 -3.03 8.52
CA ALA A 77 1.72 -3.25 8.24
C ALA A 77 1.56 -4.34 7.17
N ILE A 78 0.39 -4.95 7.13
CA ILE A 78 0.04 -6.04 6.21
C ILE A 78 -1.30 -5.75 5.53
N ALA A 79 -1.68 -6.58 4.55
CA ALA A 79 -2.94 -6.43 3.80
C ALA A 79 -4.21 -6.43 4.69
N ALA A 80 -4.15 -7.04 5.86
CA ALA A 80 -5.27 -7.05 6.80
C ALA A 80 -5.41 -5.73 7.57
N ASP A 81 -4.39 -4.89 7.60
CA ASP A 81 -4.45 -3.58 8.22
C ASP A 81 -5.20 -2.60 7.29
N PRO A 82 -6.22 -1.88 7.76
CA PRO A 82 -7.08 -1.04 6.93
C PRO A 82 -6.43 0.32 6.63
N VAL A 83 -5.39 0.31 5.84
CA VAL A 83 -4.53 1.48 5.57
C VAL A 83 -4.81 2.03 4.17
N VAL A 84 -5.02 3.34 4.08
CA VAL A 84 -5.02 4.05 2.79
C VAL A 84 -3.58 4.27 2.35
N ILE A 85 -3.23 3.82 1.15
CA ILE A 85 -1.89 3.98 0.59
C ILE A 85 -1.92 5.13 -0.42
N VAL A 86 -1.01 6.09 -0.25
CA VAL A 86 -0.94 7.30 -1.06
C VAL A 86 0.44 7.44 -1.68
N THR A 87 0.46 7.66 -2.98
CA THR A 87 1.64 8.09 -3.73
C THR A 87 1.30 9.32 -4.57
N GLU A 88 2.26 9.85 -5.31
CA GLU A 88 2.02 10.91 -6.31
C GLU A 88 1.08 10.46 -7.44
N ASN A 89 0.88 9.14 -7.60
CA ASN A 89 0.04 8.56 -8.65
C ASN A 89 -1.41 8.29 -8.20
N GLY A 90 -1.71 8.50 -6.94
CA GLY A 90 -3.09 8.38 -6.43
C GLY A 90 -3.18 7.99 -4.96
N ALA A 91 -4.42 7.92 -4.49
CA ALA A 91 -4.79 7.42 -3.17
C ALA A 91 -5.64 6.15 -3.33
N PHE A 92 -5.21 5.07 -2.71
CA PHE A 92 -5.84 3.76 -2.79
C PHE A 92 -6.29 3.29 -1.42
N ASN A 93 -7.59 3.07 -1.29
CA ASN A 93 -8.20 2.49 -0.09
C ASN A 93 -8.57 1.02 -0.38
N PRO A 94 -7.84 0.04 0.15
CA PRO A 94 -8.08 -1.38 -0.12
C PRO A 94 -9.29 -1.95 0.63
N ARG A 95 -9.96 -1.18 1.45
CA ARG A 95 -11.02 -1.67 2.32
C ARG A 95 -12.17 -2.31 1.53
N GLY A 96 -12.50 -3.54 1.88
CA GLY A 96 -13.59 -4.28 1.22
C GLY A 96 -13.23 -4.87 -0.15
N LEU A 97 -11.97 -4.81 -0.54
CA LEU A 97 -11.46 -5.39 -1.77
C LEU A 97 -10.90 -6.79 -1.56
N THR A 98 -10.90 -7.58 -2.62
CA THR A 98 -10.25 -8.90 -2.65
C THR A 98 -8.72 -8.76 -2.70
N ILE A 99 -8.00 -9.85 -2.44
CA ILE A 99 -6.53 -9.87 -2.54
C ILE A 99 -6.05 -9.46 -3.95
N ALA A 100 -6.74 -9.93 -5.01
CA ALA A 100 -6.39 -9.56 -6.38
C ALA A 100 -6.64 -8.07 -6.66
N GLU A 101 -7.75 -7.53 -6.20
CA GLU A 101 -8.06 -6.10 -6.30
C GLU A 101 -7.04 -5.26 -5.52
N HIS A 102 -6.64 -5.71 -4.34
CA HIS A 102 -5.60 -5.05 -3.54
C HIS A 102 -4.27 -4.99 -4.31
N ALA A 103 -3.82 -6.11 -4.87
CA ALA A 103 -2.59 -6.17 -5.66
C ALA A 103 -2.64 -5.24 -6.89
N VAL A 104 -3.74 -5.26 -7.63
CA VAL A 104 -3.93 -4.40 -8.81
C VAL A 104 -3.93 -2.93 -8.41
N GLY A 105 -4.59 -2.57 -7.32
CA GLY A 105 -4.60 -1.20 -6.79
C GLY A 105 -3.20 -0.73 -6.42
N ILE A 106 -2.42 -1.54 -5.73
CA ILE A 106 -1.02 -1.24 -5.38
C ILE A 106 -0.18 -1.04 -6.64
N ALA A 107 -0.33 -1.91 -7.66
CA ALA A 107 0.39 -1.77 -8.91
C ALA A 107 0.11 -0.42 -9.61
N HIS A 108 -1.12 0.08 -9.53
CA HIS A 108 -1.49 1.38 -10.09
C HIS A 108 -0.94 2.59 -9.34
N LEU A 109 -0.43 2.41 -8.12
CA LEU A 109 0.27 3.46 -7.37
C LEU A 109 1.74 3.61 -7.78
N ALA A 110 2.28 2.65 -8.55
CA ALA A 110 3.65 2.68 -9.04
C ALA A 110 3.86 3.76 -10.11
N ALA A 111 5.11 4.17 -10.31
CA ALA A 111 5.48 4.99 -11.46
C ALA A 111 5.19 4.23 -12.77
N ASP A 112 4.87 4.99 -13.83
CA ASP A 112 4.38 4.41 -15.10
C ASP A 112 5.33 3.38 -15.68
N GLU A 113 6.64 3.59 -15.56
CA GLU A 113 7.69 2.68 -16.04
C GLU A 113 7.70 1.30 -15.37
N TYR A 114 7.15 1.19 -14.15
CA TYR A 114 7.08 -0.07 -13.39
C TYR A 114 5.70 -0.73 -13.43
N LYS A 115 4.69 0.02 -13.79
CA LYS A 115 3.28 -0.39 -13.69
C LYS A 115 2.97 -1.62 -14.52
N ASP A 116 3.40 -1.64 -15.79
CA ASP A 116 3.15 -2.76 -16.71
C ASP A 116 3.79 -4.06 -16.23
N HIS A 117 5.02 -3.98 -15.71
CA HIS A 117 5.70 -5.13 -15.14
C HIS A 117 4.94 -5.70 -13.93
N LEU A 118 4.51 -4.85 -13.01
CA LEU A 118 3.78 -5.26 -11.82
C LEU A 118 2.41 -5.88 -12.17
N LEU A 119 1.67 -5.27 -13.11
CA LEU A 119 0.40 -5.82 -13.59
C LEU A 119 0.61 -7.18 -14.28
N LYS A 120 1.65 -7.30 -15.10
CA LYS A 120 1.99 -8.58 -15.73
C LYS A 120 2.32 -9.65 -14.69
N THR A 121 3.09 -9.31 -13.67
CA THR A 121 3.40 -10.22 -12.55
C THR A 121 2.12 -10.73 -11.87
N ILE A 122 1.14 -9.84 -11.63
CA ILE A 122 -0.14 -10.23 -11.04
C ILE A 122 -0.90 -11.20 -11.96
N TYR A 123 -0.99 -10.91 -13.26
CA TYR A 123 -1.74 -11.73 -14.22
C TYR A 123 -1.10 -13.09 -14.49
N ASP A 124 0.20 -13.17 -14.46
CA ASP A 124 0.96 -14.42 -14.64
C ASP A 124 1.02 -15.26 -13.37
N SER A 125 0.78 -14.66 -12.21
CA SER A 125 0.83 -15.33 -10.92
C SER A 125 -0.41 -16.17 -10.67
N LYS A 126 -0.21 -17.39 -10.15
CA LYS A 126 -1.30 -18.24 -9.65
C LYS A 126 -1.79 -17.82 -8.26
N ALA A 127 -1.11 -16.89 -7.61
CA ALA A 127 -1.47 -16.40 -6.27
C ALA A 127 -2.75 -15.56 -6.27
N PHE A 128 -3.10 -14.95 -7.40
CA PHE A 128 -4.25 -14.05 -7.52
C PHE A 128 -5.36 -14.65 -8.37
N HIS A 129 -6.55 -14.81 -7.76
CA HIS A 129 -7.71 -15.36 -8.47
C HIS A 129 -8.38 -14.29 -9.34
N LYS A 130 -8.60 -14.61 -10.63
CA LYS A 130 -9.28 -13.76 -11.62
C LYS A 130 -8.81 -12.29 -11.64
N PRO A 131 -7.52 -12.02 -11.76
CA PRO A 131 -6.98 -10.66 -11.68
C PRO A 131 -7.53 -9.72 -12.76
N GLN A 132 -8.00 -10.26 -13.91
CA GLN A 132 -8.59 -9.47 -15.00
C GLN A 132 -9.90 -8.76 -14.59
N LEU A 133 -10.65 -9.34 -13.65
CA LEU A 133 -11.86 -8.72 -13.11
C LEU A 133 -11.52 -7.65 -12.08
N ALA A 134 -10.41 -7.83 -11.34
CA ALA A 134 -9.96 -6.92 -10.32
C ALA A 134 -9.69 -5.50 -10.86
N LEU A 135 -9.18 -5.37 -12.07
CA LEU A 135 -8.86 -4.08 -12.66
C LEU A 135 -10.07 -3.12 -12.71
N LYS A 136 -11.23 -3.61 -13.16
CA LYS A 136 -12.44 -2.79 -13.26
C LYS A 136 -12.98 -2.37 -11.90
N GLU A 137 -12.94 -3.27 -10.94
CA GLU A 137 -13.44 -3.02 -9.58
C GLU A 137 -12.54 -2.06 -8.80
N VAL A 138 -11.24 -2.18 -8.96
CA VAL A 138 -10.24 -1.30 -8.32
C VAL A 138 -10.43 0.15 -8.74
N VAL A 139 -10.62 0.42 -10.04
CA VAL A 139 -10.84 1.78 -10.54
C VAL A 139 -12.11 2.38 -9.96
N LYS A 140 -13.15 1.58 -9.73
CA LYS A 140 -14.45 2.05 -9.23
C LYS A 140 -14.50 2.21 -7.71
N LYS A 141 -13.85 1.30 -6.96
CA LYS A 141 -14.07 1.17 -5.51
C LYS A 141 -12.84 1.52 -4.68
N GLY A 142 -11.64 1.25 -5.18
CA GLY A 142 -10.41 1.38 -4.41
C GLY A 142 -9.75 2.74 -4.52
N PHE A 143 -9.80 3.37 -5.70
CA PHE A 143 -9.22 4.70 -5.89
C PHE A 143 -10.16 5.79 -5.44
N VAL A 144 -9.65 6.71 -4.63
CA VAL A 144 -10.36 7.89 -4.13
C VAL A 144 -9.57 9.14 -4.49
N SER A 145 -10.26 10.29 -4.63
CA SER A 145 -9.54 11.55 -4.72
C SER A 145 -8.82 11.85 -3.40
N TYR A 146 -7.74 12.63 -3.44
CA TYR A 146 -7.04 13.02 -2.20
C TYR A 146 -7.97 13.73 -1.21
N GLU A 147 -8.95 14.47 -1.72
CA GLU A 147 -9.95 15.17 -0.90
C GLU A 147 -10.94 14.21 -0.27
N ASP A 148 -11.24 13.10 -0.95
CA ASP A 148 -12.23 12.12 -0.50
C ASP A 148 -11.68 11.13 0.54
N ILE A 149 -10.36 11.10 0.75
CA ILE A 149 -9.73 10.26 1.80
C ILE A 149 -10.38 10.49 3.17
N PHE A 150 -10.76 11.73 3.46
CA PHE A 150 -11.34 12.16 4.73
C PHE A 150 -12.86 12.19 4.74
N LYS A 151 -13.50 11.98 3.60
CA LYS A 151 -14.96 11.85 3.53
C LYS A 151 -15.34 10.42 3.89
N LYS A 152 -16.29 10.29 4.80
CA LYS A 152 -16.80 8.97 5.18
C LYS A 152 -17.49 8.30 3.99
N SER A 153 -17.11 7.06 3.72
CA SER A 153 -18.04 6.07 3.19
C SER A 153 -19.03 5.64 4.27
#